data_22bb81eb4350977c87db6afcde6acf45
#
_entry.id   22bb81eb4350977c87db6afcde6acf45
#
_cell.length_a   1.000
_cell.length_b   1.000
_cell.length_c   1.000
_cell.angle_alpha   90.00
_cell.angle_beta   90.00
_cell.angle_gamma   90.00
#
_symmetry.space_group_name_H-M   'P 1'
#
loop_
_entity.id
_entity.type
_entity.pdbx_description
1 polymer ?
#
loop_
_entity_poly.entity_id
_entity_poly.type
_entity_poly.pdbx_seq_one_letter_code
_entity_poly.pdbx_strand_id
1 'polypeptide(L)'
;MIDCISLLQSVLNSPHAYSQHKAFTKHIVDALMQSYEEKLELKVSIPRKLYDEWEPTIKIKIKDFEFHAVCDLGASVSTIPKTLCDLLDFRDFDDCSLNLHLADSTINKPMGRINDVLIVANRNYVPVDFIVLDIDCNPSCPIILGRPFLRTVGAIIDMKEGNIRFQFPLKKGMEYFPRKKIKLPYETIMRATYGLPTKDGNT
;
A
#
# COMPACT_ATOMS: atom_id res chain seq x y z
N MET A 1 -11.39 31.05 -27.43
CA MET A 1 -10.03 31.64 -27.43
C MET A 1 -9.62 31.76 -28.88
N ILE A 2 -9.64 32.99 -29.41
CA ILE A 2 -9.24 33.24 -30.81
C ILE A 2 -7.74 32.96 -30.85
N ASP A 3 -7.36 32.02 -31.69
CA ASP A 3 -6.00 31.59 -31.85
C ASP A 3 -5.15 32.76 -32.34
N CYS A 4 -4.19 33.21 -31.54
CA CYS A 4 -3.28 34.31 -31.89
C CYS A 4 -2.55 34.06 -33.22
N ILE A 5 -2.39 32.82 -33.61
CA ILE A 5 -1.77 32.38 -34.85
C ILE A 5 -2.66 32.72 -36.03
N SER A 6 -3.97 32.47 -35.94
CA SER A 6 -4.96 32.84 -36.97
C SER A 6 -5.01 34.34 -37.16
N LEU A 7 -4.87 35.12 -36.09
CA LEU A 7 -4.84 36.58 -36.13
C LEU A 7 -3.57 37.09 -36.82
N LEU A 8 -2.40 36.52 -36.49
CA LEU A 8 -1.13 36.88 -37.12
C LEU A 8 -1.10 36.50 -38.61
N GLN A 9 -1.67 35.36 -39.01
CA GLN A 9 -1.81 34.97 -40.40
C GLN A 9 -2.74 35.90 -41.18
N SER A 10 -3.83 36.37 -40.57
CA SER A 10 -4.75 37.33 -41.20
C SER A 10 -4.08 38.67 -41.42
N VAL A 11 -3.22 39.13 -40.54
CA VAL A 11 -2.44 40.38 -40.69
C VAL A 11 -1.39 40.24 -41.79
N LEU A 12 -0.72 39.09 -41.91
CA LEU A 12 0.26 38.82 -42.99
C LEU A 12 -0.36 38.77 -44.38
N ASN A 13 -1.60 38.32 -44.48
CA ASN A 13 -2.34 38.21 -45.74
C ASN A 13 -3.13 39.47 -46.10
N SER A 14 -3.05 40.53 -45.27
CA SER A 14 -3.72 41.80 -45.56
C SER A 14 -3.13 42.51 -46.77
N PRO A 15 -3.96 42.98 -47.71
CA PRO A 15 -3.48 43.70 -48.92
C PRO A 15 -2.75 45.01 -48.63
N HIS A 16 -2.85 45.53 -47.40
CA HIS A 16 -2.25 46.79 -46.98
C HIS A 16 -0.90 46.67 -46.27
N ALA A 17 -0.33 45.47 -46.18
CA ALA A 17 1.02 45.30 -45.59
C ALA A 17 2.09 45.80 -46.58
N TYR A 18 2.70 46.96 -46.29
CA TYR A 18 3.81 47.53 -47.06
C TYR A 18 4.92 46.43 -47.21
N SER A 19 5.44 46.36 -48.48
CA SER A 19 6.36 45.26 -48.88
C SER A 19 7.63 45.13 -48.05
N GLN A 20 8.13 46.23 -47.47
CA GLN A 20 9.31 46.21 -46.59
C GLN A 20 9.03 45.64 -45.18
N HIS A 21 7.80 45.74 -44.69
CA HIS A 21 7.41 45.17 -43.40
C HIS A 21 6.99 43.70 -43.51
N LYS A 22 6.59 43.26 -44.69
CA LYS A 22 6.10 41.89 -44.91
C LYS A 22 7.15 40.82 -44.65
N ALA A 23 8.41 41.05 -45.05
CA ALA A 23 9.52 40.13 -44.79
C ALA A 23 9.86 40.04 -43.29
N PHE A 24 9.85 41.19 -42.59
CA PHE A 24 10.13 41.26 -41.16
C PHE A 24 9.01 40.59 -40.32
N THR A 25 7.73 40.90 -40.70
CA THR A 25 6.57 40.29 -40.02
C THR A 25 6.53 38.79 -40.24
N LYS A 26 6.85 38.31 -41.45
CA LYS A 26 6.93 36.88 -41.75
C LYS A 26 8.00 36.22 -40.90
N HIS A 27 9.18 36.84 -40.77
CA HIS A 27 10.28 36.26 -39.95
C HIS A 27 9.91 36.14 -38.47
N ILE A 28 9.18 37.14 -37.93
CA ILE A 28 8.67 37.09 -36.55
C ILE A 28 7.62 35.96 -36.37
N VAL A 29 6.70 35.84 -37.34
CA VAL A 29 5.67 34.78 -37.28
C VAL A 29 6.30 33.41 -37.40
N ASP A 30 7.26 33.20 -38.31
CA ASP A 30 7.97 31.93 -38.46
C ASP A 30 8.73 31.59 -37.18
N ALA A 31 9.42 32.57 -36.55
CA ALA A 31 10.13 32.37 -35.28
C ALA A 31 9.17 32.07 -34.12
N LEU A 32 7.99 32.73 -34.06
CA LEU A 32 6.97 32.44 -33.05
C LEU A 32 6.34 31.07 -33.27
N MET A 33 6.08 30.66 -34.51
CA MET A 33 5.57 29.35 -34.85
C MET A 33 6.56 28.26 -34.44
N GLN A 34 7.84 28.44 -34.76
CA GLN A 34 8.89 27.50 -34.38
C GLN A 34 9.02 27.37 -32.86
N SER A 35 8.98 28.50 -32.13
CA SER A 35 9.02 28.48 -30.68
C SER A 35 7.75 27.86 -30.05
N TYR A 36 6.62 27.94 -30.76
CA TYR A 36 5.36 27.34 -30.33
C TYR A 36 5.35 25.82 -30.59
N GLU A 37 5.88 25.39 -31.75
CA GLU A 37 6.07 24.00 -32.09
C GLU A 37 7.07 23.31 -31.15
N GLU A 38 8.19 23.97 -30.82
CA GLU A 38 9.14 23.48 -29.81
C GLU A 38 8.53 23.34 -28.41
N LYS A 39 7.58 24.23 -28.03
CA LYS A 39 6.83 24.12 -26.76
C LYS A 39 5.71 23.07 -26.82
N LEU A 40 5.16 22.79 -28.01
CA LEU A 40 4.13 21.76 -28.22
C LEU A 40 4.70 20.36 -28.44
N GLU A 41 5.99 20.22 -28.67
CA GLU A 41 6.67 18.92 -28.48
C GLU A 41 6.73 18.57 -26.99
N LEU A 42 5.58 18.39 -26.39
CA LEU A 42 5.43 17.54 -25.21
C LEU A 42 6.00 16.18 -25.62
N LYS A 43 7.25 15.92 -25.27
CA LYS A 43 7.82 14.57 -25.34
C LYS A 43 6.95 13.70 -24.41
N VAL A 44 5.87 13.16 -24.95
CA VAL A 44 5.04 12.19 -24.27
C VAL A 44 5.92 10.94 -24.13
N SER A 45 6.61 10.86 -23.01
CA SER A 45 7.32 9.64 -22.64
C SER A 45 6.28 8.64 -22.15
N ILE A 46 6.03 7.62 -22.94
CA ILE A 46 5.18 6.49 -22.50
C ILE A 46 6.06 5.60 -21.64
N PRO A 47 5.76 5.47 -20.32
CA PRO A 47 6.54 4.62 -19.44
C PRO A 47 6.40 3.15 -19.87
N ARG A 48 7.50 2.40 -19.74
CA ARG A 48 7.47 0.96 -19.98
C ARG A 48 6.59 0.29 -18.92
N LYS A 49 5.71 -0.60 -19.36
CA LYS A 49 4.93 -1.44 -18.44
C LYS A 49 5.86 -2.36 -17.65
N LEU A 50 5.74 -2.34 -16.32
CA LEU A 50 6.44 -3.21 -15.40
C LEU A 50 5.49 -4.30 -14.91
N TYR A 51 6.05 -5.45 -14.54
CA TYR A 51 5.31 -6.51 -13.86
C TYR A 51 5.31 -6.25 -12.37
N ASP A 52 4.26 -6.70 -11.69
CA ASP A 52 4.17 -6.66 -10.23
C ASP A 52 4.81 -7.94 -9.68
N GLU A 53 6.04 -7.81 -9.15
CA GLU A 53 6.80 -8.91 -8.56
C GLU A 53 6.94 -8.77 -7.04
N TRP A 54 6.29 -7.74 -6.47
CA TRP A 54 6.46 -7.41 -5.06
C TRP A 54 5.13 -7.41 -4.30
N GLU A 55 5.07 -8.19 -3.23
CA GLU A 55 3.97 -8.21 -2.28
C GLU A 55 4.29 -7.30 -1.08
N PRO A 56 3.43 -6.32 -0.72
CA PRO A 56 3.68 -5.38 0.37
C PRO A 56 3.54 -6.04 1.74
N THR A 57 4.54 -6.85 2.12
CA THR A 57 4.60 -7.56 3.39
C THR A 57 5.59 -6.92 4.37
N ILE A 58 5.27 -7.01 5.66
CA ILE A 58 6.15 -6.58 6.74
C ILE A 58 6.29 -7.65 7.80
N LYS A 59 7.42 -7.62 8.52
CA LYS A 59 7.58 -8.42 9.73
C LYS A 59 6.98 -7.68 10.92
N ILE A 60 6.12 -8.37 11.64
CA ILE A 60 5.53 -7.88 12.88
C ILE A 60 5.78 -8.89 14.01
N LYS A 61 5.68 -8.41 15.24
CA LYS A 61 5.71 -9.26 16.41
C LYS A 61 4.45 -9.05 17.24
N ILE A 62 3.81 -10.14 17.62
CA ILE A 62 2.66 -10.15 18.53
C ILE A 62 3.05 -11.04 19.71
N LYS A 63 3.02 -10.50 20.93
CA LYS A 63 3.57 -11.17 22.12
C LYS A 63 5.02 -11.60 21.83
N ASP A 64 5.32 -12.88 21.88
CA ASP A 64 6.66 -13.43 21.66
C ASP A 64 6.88 -14.03 20.26
N PHE A 65 5.85 -13.97 19.39
CA PHE A 65 5.85 -14.57 18.06
C PHE A 65 6.11 -13.54 16.95
N GLU A 66 6.90 -13.93 15.97
CA GLU A 66 7.15 -13.14 14.75
C GLU A 66 6.30 -13.69 13.60
N PHE A 67 5.62 -12.79 12.90
CA PHE A 67 4.78 -13.09 11.73
C PHE A 67 5.14 -12.21 10.56
N HIS A 68 4.80 -12.67 9.36
CA HIS A 68 4.68 -11.81 8.20
C HIS A 68 3.23 -11.35 8.08
N ALA A 69 3.02 -10.09 7.72
CA ALA A 69 1.69 -9.52 7.53
C ALA A 69 1.64 -8.72 6.23
N VAL A 70 0.56 -8.89 5.48
CA VAL A 70 0.31 -8.11 4.25
C VAL A 70 -0.21 -6.73 4.63
N CYS A 71 0.36 -5.69 4.05
CA CYS A 71 -0.17 -4.33 4.10
C CYS A 71 -1.15 -4.14 2.95
N ASP A 72 -2.46 -4.13 3.23
CA ASP A 72 -3.51 -4.14 2.22
C ASP A 72 -4.34 -2.85 2.23
N LEU A 73 -4.18 -2.02 1.18
CA LEU A 73 -4.97 -0.81 0.97
C LEU A 73 -6.44 -1.12 0.61
N GLY A 74 -6.74 -2.32 0.10
CA GLY A 74 -8.10 -2.77 -0.20
C GLY A 74 -8.89 -3.14 1.06
N ALA A 75 -8.19 -3.57 2.12
CA ALA A 75 -8.83 -4.01 3.36
C ALA A 75 -9.29 -2.82 4.21
N SER A 76 -10.59 -2.79 4.56
CA SER A 76 -11.16 -1.77 5.45
C SER A 76 -10.87 -2.01 6.93
N VAL A 77 -10.47 -3.23 7.29
CA VAL A 77 -10.13 -3.69 8.64
C VAL A 77 -8.88 -4.54 8.59
N SER A 78 -8.20 -4.71 9.73
CA SER A 78 -7.14 -5.72 9.86
C SER A 78 -7.75 -7.04 10.28
N THR A 79 -7.20 -8.15 9.76
CA THR A 79 -7.74 -9.49 10.05
C THR A 79 -6.67 -10.44 10.55
N ILE A 80 -7.10 -11.36 11.40
CA ILE A 80 -6.27 -12.43 11.96
C ILE A 80 -7.06 -13.74 11.93
N PRO A 81 -6.48 -14.86 11.50
CA PRO A 81 -7.16 -16.14 11.54
C PRO A 81 -7.33 -16.65 12.95
N LYS A 82 -8.42 -17.37 13.19
CA LYS A 82 -8.73 -17.96 14.49
C LYS A 82 -7.60 -18.86 15.00
N THR A 83 -6.99 -19.63 14.13
CA THR A 83 -5.87 -20.52 14.46
C THR A 83 -4.69 -19.78 15.10
N LEU A 84 -4.41 -18.55 14.65
CA LEU A 84 -3.39 -17.70 15.27
C LEU A 84 -3.88 -17.08 16.58
N CYS A 85 -5.16 -16.79 16.72
CA CYS A 85 -5.71 -16.36 18.01
C CYS A 85 -5.54 -17.44 19.08
N ASP A 86 -5.80 -18.70 18.72
CA ASP A 86 -5.61 -19.84 19.62
C ASP A 86 -4.14 -20.02 20.01
N LEU A 87 -3.21 -19.89 19.04
CA LEU A 87 -1.76 -19.94 19.30
C LEU A 87 -1.30 -18.81 20.22
N LEU A 88 -1.88 -17.62 20.06
CA LEU A 88 -1.54 -16.43 20.84
C LEU A 88 -2.31 -16.35 22.17
N ASP A 89 -3.15 -17.36 22.48
CA ASP A 89 -4.02 -17.39 23.66
C ASP A 89 -4.92 -16.15 23.77
N PHE A 90 -5.51 -15.76 22.62
CA PHE A 90 -6.62 -14.82 22.56
C PHE A 90 -7.92 -15.62 22.52
N ARG A 91 -8.71 -15.58 23.61
CA ARG A 91 -9.91 -16.42 23.74
C ARG A 91 -11.21 -15.63 23.79
N ASP A 92 -11.13 -14.40 24.24
CA ASP A 92 -12.28 -13.51 24.38
C ASP A 92 -12.36 -12.59 23.16
N PHE A 93 -13.45 -12.70 22.43
CA PHE A 93 -13.73 -11.86 21.26
C PHE A 93 -14.97 -11.04 21.53
N ASP A 94 -14.87 -9.74 21.27
CA ASP A 94 -16.06 -8.86 21.28
C ASP A 94 -16.97 -9.19 20.12
N ASP A 95 -18.28 -9.02 20.30
CA ASP A 95 -19.27 -9.22 19.25
C ASP A 95 -18.97 -8.30 18.07
N CYS A 96 -19.03 -8.86 16.86
CA CYS A 96 -18.81 -8.14 15.62
C CYS A 96 -19.97 -8.35 14.66
N SER A 97 -20.74 -7.28 14.43
CA SER A 97 -21.89 -7.29 13.49
C SER A 97 -21.48 -7.01 12.03
N LEU A 98 -20.19 -6.93 11.73
CA LEU A 98 -19.71 -6.68 10.38
C LEU A 98 -19.90 -7.90 9.48
N ASN A 99 -20.33 -7.66 8.25
CA ASN A 99 -20.23 -8.63 7.18
C ASN A 99 -19.02 -8.23 6.29
N LEU A 100 -18.06 -9.12 6.16
CA LEU A 100 -16.90 -8.89 5.32
C LEU A 100 -17.17 -9.43 3.92
N HIS A 101 -17.08 -8.54 2.93
CA HIS A 101 -17.10 -8.91 1.53
C HIS A 101 -15.66 -9.22 1.10
N LEU A 102 -15.41 -10.47 0.74
CA LEU A 102 -14.11 -10.90 0.22
C LEU A 102 -14.01 -10.61 -1.28
N ALA A 103 -12.80 -10.66 -1.83
CA ALA A 103 -12.53 -10.35 -3.23
C ALA A 103 -13.27 -11.30 -4.20
N ASP A 104 -13.57 -12.51 -3.78
CA ASP A 104 -14.35 -13.52 -4.52
C ASP A 104 -15.87 -13.32 -4.43
N SER A 105 -16.33 -12.18 -3.88
CA SER A 105 -17.72 -11.84 -3.62
C SER A 105 -18.40 -12.71 -2.55
N THR A 106 -17.68 -13.55 -1.85
CA THR A 106 -18.24 -14.27 -0.69
C THR A 106 -18.41 -13.33 0.49
N ILE A 107 -19.42 -13.61 1.32
CA ILE A 107 -19.64 -12.88 2.57
C ILE A 107 -19.16 -13.78 3.70
N ASN A 108 -18.14 -13.32 4.41
CA ASN A 108 -17.64 -14.01 5.61
C ASN A 108 -18.19 -13.30 6.85
N LYS A 109 -18.76 -14.09 7.78
CA LYS A 109 -19.18 -13.60 9.09
C LYS A 109 -18.05 -13.78 10.07
N PRO A 110 -17.50 -12.70 10.63
CA PRO A 110 -16.42 -12.79 11.63
C PRO A 110 -16.86 -13.58 12.86
N MET A 111 -15.89 -14.22 13.52
CA MET A 111 -16.09 -14.81 14.83
C MET A 111 -16.17 -13.76 15.94
N GLY A 112 -15.58 -12.60 15.72
CA GLY A 112 -15.58 -11.48 16.65
C GLY A 112 -14.43 -10.51 16.34
N ARG A 113 -14.17 -9.62 17.29
CA ARG A 113 -13.11 -8.62 17.21
C ARG A 113 -12.25 -8.67 18.47
N ILE A 114 -10.95 -8.46 18.29
CA ILE A 114 -10.00 -8.22 19.38
C ILE A 114 -9.53 -6.78 19.25
N ASN A 115 -9.76 -5.97 20.27
CA ASN A 115 -9.35 -4.57 20.29
C ASN A 115 -7.96 -4.40 20.90
N ASP A 116 -7.26 -3.35 20.46
CA ASP A 116 -6.00 -2.85 21.04
C ASP A 116 -4.89 -3.91 21.15
N VAL A 117 -4.78 -4.83 20.21
CA VAL A 117 -3.68 -5.78 20.17
C VAL A 117 -2.38 -5.02 19.90
N LEU A 118 -1.47 -5.03 20.86
CA LEU A 118 -0.16 -4.39 20.70
C LEU A 118 0.75 -5.27 19.83
N ILE A 119 1.02 -4.79 18.62
CA ILE A 119 2.01 -5.38 17.72
C ILE A 119 3.29 -4.54 17.73
N VAL A 120 4.43 -5.18 17.44
CA VAL A 120 5.69 -4.47 17.19
C VAL A 120 5.95 -4.46 15.69
N ALA A 121 5.94 -3.29 15.09
CA ALA A 121 6.29 -3.06 13.69
C ALA A 121 7.44 -2.07 13.61
N ASN A 122 8.52 -2.42 12.92
CA ASN A 122 9.71 -1.55 12.80
C ASN A 122 10.17 -0.95 14.16
N ARG A 123 10.28 -1.79 15.20
CA ARG A 123 10.69 -1.44 16.58
C ARG A 123 9.73 -0.52 17.34
N ASN A 124 8.53 -0.26 16.80
CA ASN A 124 7.51 0.56 17.46
C ASN A 124 6.31 -0.29 17.85
N TYR A 125 5.71 0.00 19.00
CA TYR A 125 4.44 -0.59 19.41
C TYR A 125 3.30 0.14 18.72
N VAL A 126 2.39 -0.63 18.13
CA VAL A 126 1.21 -0.12 17.44
C VAL A 126 -0.01 -0.89 17.94
N PRO A 127 -1.04 -0.23 18.47
CA PRO A 127 -2.30 -0.87 18.77
C PRO A 127 -3.06 -1.15 17.46
N VAL A 128 -3.59 -2.35 17.31
CA VAL A 128 -4.36 -2.79 16.15
C VAL A 128 -5.59 -3.53 16.62
N ASP A 129 -6.73 -3.16 16.04
CA ASP A 129 -7.97 -3.93 16.18
C ASP A 129 -8.02 -4.99 15.09
N PHE A 130 -8.18 -6.24 15.47
CA PHE A 130 -8.27 -7.36 14.55
C PHE A 130 -9.68 -7.94 14.50
N ILE A 131 -10.17 -8.16 13.30
CA ILE A 131 -11.33 -9.00 13.04
C ILE A 131 -10.85 -10.45 12.93
N VAL A 132 -11.47 -11.32 13.73
CA VAL A 132 -11.12 -12.75 13.79
C VAL A 132 -11.95 -13.50 12.76
N LEU A 133 -11.27 -14.21 11.86
CA LEU A 133 -11.89 -15.00 10.81
C LEU A 133 -11.58 -16.50 11.00
N ASP A 134 -12.60 -17.32 10.80
CA ASP A 134 -12.44 -18.78 10.72
C ASP A 134 -12.26 -19.17 9.25
N ILE A 135 -11.04 -18.96 8.77
CA ILE A 135 -10.65 -19.23 7.38
C ILE A 135 -9.30 -19.91 7.33
N ASP A 136 -9.11 -20.72 6.28
CA ASP A 136 -7.78 -21.16 5.89
C ASP A 136 -7.02 -19.96 5.36
N CYS A 137 -5.79 -19.80 5.82
CA CYS A 137 -4.96 -18.66 5.43
C CYS A 137 -3.61 -19.12 4.88
N ASN A 138 -2.96 -18.24 4.13
CA ASN A 138 -1.59 -18.48 3.71
C ASN A 138 -0.67 -18.57 4.94
N PRO A 139 -0.04 -19.72 5.20
CA PRO A 139 0.79 -19.89 6.38
C PRO A 139 2.01 -18.97 6.43
N SER A 140 2.49 -18.56 5.26
CA SER A 140 3.63 -17.66 5.16
C SER A 140 3.28 -16.21 5.50
N CYS A 141 2.00 -15.82 5.31
CA CYS A 141 1.52 -14.47 5.55
C CYS A 141 0.05 -14.45 5.98
N PRO A 142 -0.26 -14.89 7.20
CA PRO A 142 -1.63 -15.14 7.63
C PRO A 142 -2.38 -13.87 8.07
N ILE A 143 -1.68 -12.77 8.30
CA ILE A 143 -2.25 -11.55 8.89
C ILE A 143 -2.37 -10.48 7.82
N ILE A 144 -3.54 -9.81 7.78
CA ILE A 144 -3.77 -8.66 6.93
C ILE A 144 -3.83 -7.40 7.79
N LEU A 145 -3.02 -6.42 7.44
CA LEU A 145 -2.99 -5.10 8.06
C LEU A 145 -3.70 -4.11 7.12
N GLY A 146 -4.93 -3.78 7.45
CA GLY A 146 -5.79 -2.91 6.64
C GLY A 146 -5.53 -1.43 6.83
N ARG A 147 -6.37 -0.61 6.18
CA ARG A 147 -6.27 0.87 6.21
C ARG A 147 -6.20 1.49 7.61
N PRO A 148 -6.89 1.01 8.66
CA PRO A 148 -6.74 1.57 10.00
C PRO A 148 -5.31 1.51 10.51
N PHE A 149 -4.64 0.35 10.37
CA PHE A 149 -3.23 0.20 10.72
C PHE A 149 -2.35 1.11 9.87
N LEU A 150 -2.50 1.07 8.54
CA LEU A 150 -1.68 1.85 7.61
C LEU A 150 -1.78 3.36 7.89
N ARG A 151 -2.97 3.83 8.25
CA ARG A 151 -3.20 5.23 8.65
C ARG A 151 -2.52 5.55 9.98
N THR A 152 -2.59 4.65 10.97
CA THR A 152 -2.00 4.84 12.30
C THR A 152 -0.48 4.97 12.24
N VAL A 153 0.18 4.19 11.39
CA VAL A 153 1.64 4.22 11.24
C VAL A 153 2.12 5.23 10.18
N GLY A 154 1.20 5.93 9.51
CA GLY A 154 1.55 6.84 8.42
C GLY A 154 2.31 6.11 7.32
N ALA A 155 1.78 4.98 6.84
CA ALA A 155 2.44 4.14 5.86
C ALA A 155 2.61 4.84 4.51
N ILE A 156 3.81 4.76 3.95
CA ILE A 156 4.14 5.16 2.58
C ILE A 156 4.59 3.91 1.85
N ILE A 157 3.82 3.53 0.83
CA ILE A 157 4.10 2.35 -0.01
C ILE A 157 4.65 2.84 -1.34
N ASP A 158 5.90 2.47 -1.63
CA ASP A 158 6.58 2.77 -2.88
C ASP A 158 6.60 1.51 -3.75
N MET A 159 5.63 1.44 -4.69
CA MET A 159 5.50 0.27 -5.58
C MET A 159 6.65 0.16 -6.57
N LYS A 160 7.28 1.29 -6.93
CA LYS A 160 8.40 1.29 -7.88
C LYS A 160 9.66 0.70 -7.27
N GLU A 161 9.94 1.07 -6.03
CA GLU A 161 11.13 0.62 -5.30
C GLU A 161 10.87 -0.64 -4.46
N GLY A 162 9.62 -1.10 -4.37
CA GLY A 162 9.23 -2.27 -3.59
C GLY A 162 9.52 -2.11 -2.10
N ASN A 163 9.16 -0.98 -1.51
CA ASN A 163 9.39 -0.76 -0.09
C ASN A 163 8.22 -0.08 0.64
N ILE A 164 8.15 -0.29 1.95
CA ILE A 164 7.19 0.37 2.85
C ILE A 164 7.96 1.14 3.91
N ARG A 165 7.59 2.40 4.10
CA ARG A 165 8.11 3.27 5.15
C ARG A 165 6.99 3.71 6.08
N PHE A 166 7.29 3.81 7.38
CA PHE A 166 6.35 4.26 8.40
C PHE A 166 6.78 5.60 8.98
N GLN A 167 5.83 6.49 9.16
CA GLN A 167 6.02 7.80 9.79
C GLN A 167 5.50 7.74 11.23
N PHE A 168 6.28 7.12 12.12
CA PHE A 168 5.92 7.14 13.54
C PHE A 168 6.12 8.55 14.13
N PRO A 169 5.18 9.05 14.93
CA PRO A 169 5.43 10.27 15.68
C PRO A 169 6.64 10.06 16.60
N LEU A 170 7.62 10.97 16.51
CA LEU A 170 8.78 10.96 17.38
C LEU A 170 8.31 11.16 18.82
N LYS A 171 8.15 10.08 19.59
CA LYS A 171 7.91 10.17 21.03
C LYS A 171 9.26 10.32 21.73
N LYS A 172 9.53 11.54 22.25
CA LYS A 172 10.53 11.73 23.31
C LYS A 172 10.08 10.93 24.55
N GLY A 173 10.87 9.94 24.96
CA GLY A 173 10.83 9.44 26.33
C GLY A 173 10.13 8.11 26.60
N MET A 174 9.98 7.19 25.66
CA MET A 174 9.63 5.80 25.97
C MET A 174 10.83 4.88 25.75
N GLU A 175 11.52 4.52 26.85
CA GLU A 175 12.48 3.42 26.85
C GLU A 175 11.71 2.08 26.87
N TYR A 176 12.00 1.23 25.90
CA TYR A 176 11.41 -0.11 25.78
C TYR A 176 12.39 -1.17 26.25
N PHE A 177 11.96 -1.99 27.19
CA PHE A 177 12.69 -3.18 27.64
C PHE A 177 12.13 -4.44 26.97
N PRO A 178 12.86 -5.07 26.02
CA PRO A 178 12.39 -6.29 25.37
C PRO A 178 12.38 -7.47 26.36
N ARG A 179 11.23 -8.13 26.53
CA ARG A 179 11.20 -9.43 27.16
C ARG A 179 11.89 -10.47 26.28
N LYS A 180 12.51 -11.51 26.90
CA LYS A 180 13.29 -12.56 26.24
C LYS A 180 12.60 -13.12 24.99
N LYS A 181 13.34 -13.17 23.87
CA LYS A 181 12.89 -13.75 22.59
C LYS A 181 12.65 -15.26 22.74
N ILE A 182 11.41 -15.69 22.56
CA ILE A 182 11.11 -17.08 22.22
C ILE A 182 10.87 -17.10 20.70
N LYS A 183 11.83 -17.64 19.94
CA LYS A 183 11.65 -17.92 18.51
C LYS A 183 10.98 -19.28 18.42
N LEU A 184 9.70 -19.34 18.02
CA LEU A 184 9.15 -20.60 17.55
C LEU A 184 9.68 -20.85 16.13
N PRO A 185 10.20 -22.06 15.86
CA PRO A 185 10.52 -22.48 14.52
C PRO A 185 9.25 -22.42 13.64
N TYR A 186 9.40 -22.02 12.36
CA TYR A 186 8.33 -22.04 11.36
C TYR A 186 7.51 -23.34 11.38
N GLU A 187 8.18 -24.48 11.57
CA GLU A 187 7.55 -25.80 11.73
C GLU A 187 6.56 -25.88 12.91
N THR A 188 6.80 -25.16 14.01
CA THR A 188 5.89 -25.15 15.17
C THR A 188 4.62 -24.36 14.85
N ILE A 189 4.75 -23.24 14.12
CA ILE A 189 3.61 -22.44 13.67
C ILE A 189 2.77 -23.26 12.68
N MET A 190 3.42 -23.94 11.72
CA MET A 190 2.76 -24.78 10.73
C MET A 190 2.00 -25.95 11.37
N ARG A 191 2.57 -26.57 12.38
CA ARG A 191 1.92 -27.67 13.11
C ARG A 191 0.69 -27.21 13.87
N ALA A 192 0.78 -26.07 14.56
CA ALA A 192 -0.35 -25.49 15.28
C ALA A 192 -1.49 -25.08 14.35
N THR A 193 -1.15 -24.62 13.14
CA THR A 193 -2.12 -24.12 12.16
C THR A 193 -2.77 -25.23 11.32
N TYR A 194 -2.02 -26.30 11.01
CA TYR A 194 -2.45 -27.36 10.05
C TYR A 194 -2.46 -28.78 10.60
N GLY A 195 -2.23 -28.97 11.91
CA GLY A 195 -2.28 -30.30 12.52
C GLY A 195 -1.28 -31.30 11.95
N LEU A 196 -0.13 -30.84 11.44
CA LEU A 196 0.88 -31.73 10.85
C LEU A 196 1.47 -32.67 11.92
N PRO A 197 1.66 -33.96 11.62
CA PRO A 197 2.17 -34.94 12.59
C PRO A 197 3.59 -34.59 13.04
N THR A 198 3.91 -34.93 14.28
CA THR A 198 5.27 -34.81 14.82
C THR A 198 6.22 -35.72 14.05
N LYS A 199 7.47 -35.31 13.81
CA LYS A 199 8.51 -36.12 13.17
C LYS A 199 8.86 -37.38 13.95
N ASP A 200 8.47 -37.43 15.19
CA ASP A 200 8.67 -38.59 16.07
C ASP A 200 7.36 -39.37 16.06
N GLY A 201 7.27 -40.36 15.14
CA GLY A 201 6.12 -41.18 14.82
C GLY A 201 5.55 -41.96 16.01
N ASN A 202 5.01 -41.26 17.02
CA ASN A 202 4.14 -41.83 18.06
C ASN A 202 2.78 -41.18 18.00
N THR A 203 1.81 -42.02 17.61
CA THR A 203 0.36 -41.82 17.65
C THR A 203 -0.10 -41.42 19.06
#